data_39bfbbd75a4496ee1913425a2afc3217
#
_entry.id   39bfbbd75a4496ee1913425a2afc3217
#
_cell.length_a   1.000
_cell.length_b   1.000
_cell.length_c   1.000
_cell.angle_alpha   90.00
_cell.angle_beta   90.00
_cell.angle_gamma   90.00
#
_symmetry.space_group_name_H-M   'P 1'
#
loop_
_entity.id
_entity.type
_entity.pdbx_description
1 polymer ?
#
loop_
_entity_poly.entity_id
_entity_poly.type
_entity_poly.pdbx_seq_one_letter_code
_entity_poly.pdbx_strand_id
1 'polypeptide(L)'
;MHNTEQLAVGILDTGSLEQLTSCLDWYTSEMNYSLHVVTQEGRFDLTSMQEAYKDVTFLVFTSHTFTGEKVNAVANECRTNLFLIVRSDLLLVKFDGPALLDAMAQSEHPAAFAAVVANAYREIIPCRRMPRLVERELDPDSGFPSLDENVSLSSLYPFMCLGLYDRALFQRLRGFDEAIHSEYWQALDWGLRCHLLGYTVSINSALMMQFPDRESVIEDRSEAEGYLRCYTKALSVQQINTKNITRKYKGFVDKDVYQTEVKKRMLWLQKLDFAGLCARWPKEDV
;
A
#
# COMPACT_ATOMS: atom_id res chain seq x y z
N MET A 1 -9.93 23.16 -13.22
CA MET A 1 -10.82 21.99 -13.40
C MET A 1 -9.94 20.77 -13.20
N HIS A 2 -9.94 20.19 -12.00
CA HIS A 2 -9.24 18.93 -11.77
C HIS A 2 -10.04 17.81 -12.43
N ASN A 3 -9.35 17.02 -13.23
CA ASN A 3 -9.94 16.01 -14.10
C ASN A 3 -10.41 14.83 -13.23
N THR A 4 -11.70 14.75 -12.93
CA THR A 4 -12.36 13.65 -12.19
C THR A 4 -12.07 12.27 -12.77
N GLU A 5 -11.59 12.20 -14.01
CA GLU A 5 -11.24 10.98 -14.72
C GLU A 5 -9.86 10.39 -14.32
N GLN A 6 -9.04 11.12 -13.54
CA GLN A 6 -7.67 10.68 -13.25
C GLN A 6 -7.52 9.99 -11.90
N LEU A 7 -8.37 10.28 -10.91
CA LEU A 7 -8.23 9.80 -9.54
C LEU A 7 -9.55 9.28 -8.97
N ALA A 8 -9.50 8.13 -8.30
CA ALA A 8 -10.55 7.62 -7.42
C ALA A 8 -10.04 7.58 -5.97
N VAL A 9 -10.95 7.67 -5.00
CA VAL A 9 -10.65 7.50 -3.58
C VAL A 9 -11.35 6.25 -3.06
N GLY A 10 -10.57 5.31 -2.54
CA GLY A 10 -11.05 4.13 -1.84
C GLY A 10 -11.01 4.36 -0.32
N ILE A 11 -12.18 4.37 0.30
CA ILE A 11 -12.34 4.56 1.74
C ILE A 11 -12.56 3.19 2.38
N LEU A 12 -11.61 2.74 3.17
CA LEU A 12 -11.75 1.50 3.95
C LEU A 12 -12.55 1.80 5.23
N ASP A 13 -13.71 1.15 5.38
CA ASP A 13 -14.53 1.26 6.60
C ASP A 13 -13.85 0.51 7.75
N THR A 14 -13.22 1.27 8.66
CA THR A 14 -12.38 0.75 9.76
C THR A 14 -12.75 1.34 11.12
N GLY A 15 -13.43 2.47 11.16
CA GLY A 15 -13.79 3.18 12.38
C GLY A 15 -15.23 2.93 12.83
N SER A 16 -15.79 3.87 13.57
CA SER A 16 -17.23 3.91 13.91
C SER A 16 -18.06 4.34 12.70
N LEU A 17 -19.37 4.14 12.75
CA LEU A 17 -20.28 4.65 11.72
C LEU A 17 -20.25 6.18 11.65
N GLU A 18 -20.11 6.85 12.78
CA GLU A 18 -19.98 8.31 12.87
C GLU A 18 -18.71 8.80 12.17
N GLN A 19 -17.57 8.10 12.35
CA GLN A 19 -16.34 8.42 11.63
C GLN A 19 -16.50 8.20 10.12
N LEU A 20 -17.17 7.13 9.69
CA LEU A 20 -17.44 6.87 8.28
C LEU A 20 -18.33 7.96 7.67
N THR A 21 -19.43 8.36 8.33
CA THR A 21 -20.31 9.41 7.83
C THR A 21 -19.61 10.76 7.78
N SER A 22 -18.87 11.14 8.82
CA SER A 22 -18.07 12.37 8.84
C SER A 22 -17.00 12.38 7.73
N CYS A 23 -16.36 11.24 7.48
CA CYS A 23 -15.41 11.06 6.39
C CYS A 23 -16.10 11.25 5.03
N LEU A 24 -17.26 10.63 4.81
CA LEU A 24 -18.02 10.76 3.57
C LEU A 24 -18.51 12.19 3.33
N ASP A 25 -19.04 12.85 4.37
CA ASP A 25 -19.49 14.25 4.27
C ASP A 25 -18.34 15.15 3.83
N TRP A 26 -17.14 14.95 4.40
CA TRP A 26 -15.97 15.73 4.03
C TRP A 26 -15.53 15.44 2.58
N TYR A 27 -15.39 14.16 2.16
CA TYR A 27 -14.95 13.82 0.81
C TYR A 27 -15.95 14.25 -0.26
N THR A 28 -17.25 14.17 -0.01
CA THR A 28 -18.28 14.59 -0.95
C THR A 28 -18.40 16.11 -1.07
N SER A 29 -18.06 16.87 -0.01
CA SER A 29 -18.11 18.34 -0.05
C SER A 29 -16.82 18.96 -0.60
N GLU A 30 -15.66 18.42 -0.25
CA GLU A 30 -14.36 19.03 -0.54
C GLU A 30 -13.70 18.49 -1.82
N MET A 31 -14.05 17.26 -2.23
CA MET A 31 -13.40 16.61 -3.35
C MET A 31 -14.39 16.17 -4.42
N ASN A 32 -14.04 16.46 -5.66
CA ASN A 32 -14.83 16.02 -6.84
C ASN A 32 -14.14 14.80 -7.49
N TYR A 33 -13.99 13.70 -6.73
CA TYR A 33 -13.42 12.44 -7.19
C TYR A 33 -14.44 11.32 -7.09
N SER A 34 -14.22 10.24 -7.84
CA SER A 34 -15.00 9.01 -7.71
C SER A 34 -14.71 8.36 -6.35
N LEU A 35 -15.74 8.19 -5.51
CA LEU A 35 -15.62 7.62 -4.17
C LEU A 35 -16.08 6.17 -4.13
N HIS A 36 -15.27 5.32 -3.52
CA HIS A 36 -15.55 3.89 -3.32
C HIS A 36 -15.40 3.56 -1.84
N VAL A 37 -16.47 3.19 -1.17
CA VAL A 37 -16.45 2.72 0.22
C VAL A 37 -16.36 1.21 0.24
N VAL A 38 -15.38 0.67 0.95
CA VAL A 38 -15.24 -0.78 1.13
C VAL A 38 -15.63 -1.14 2.55
N THR A 39 -16.72 -1.87 2.67
CA THR A 39 -17.33 -2.23 3.95
C THR A 39 -17.72 -3.70 4.02
N GLN A 40 -18.19 -4.13 5.17
CA GLN A 40 -18.68 -5.48 5.42
C GLN A 40 -20.20 -5.47 5.57
N GLU A 41 -20.86 -6.53 5.11
CA GLU A 41 -22.30 -6.72 5.28
C GLU A 41 -22.71 -6.63 6.75
N GLY A 42 -23.85 -5.98 7.00
CA GLY A 42 -24.39 -5.81 8.34
C GLY A 42 -23.72 -4.72 9.19
N ARG A 43 -22.78 -3.98 8.61
CA ARG A 43 -22.10 -2.87 9.30
C ARG A 43 -23.02 -1.69 9.57
N PHE A 44 -23.94 -1.43 8.64
CA PHE A 44 -24.97 -0.39 8.70
C PHE A 44 -26.12 -0.72 7.72
N ASP A 45 -27.20 0.05 7.74
CA ASP A 45 -28.24 -0.02 6.72
C ASP A 45 -27.72 0.53 5.38
N LEU A 46 -27.38 -0.39 4.47
CA LEU A 46 -26.82 -0.05 3.17
C LEU A 46 -27.77 0.80 2.33
N THR A 47 -29.09 0.53 2.39
CA THR A 47 -30.08 1.28 1.61
C THR A 47 -30.10 2.74 2.02
N SER A 48 -30.17 3.02 3.32
CA SER A 48 -30.12 4.38 3.85
C SER A 48 -28.83 5.11 3.47
N MET A 49 -27.69 4.40 3.53
CA MET A 49 -26.40 5.00 3.14
C MET A 49 -26.32 5.31 1.64
N GLN A 50 -26.83 4.43 0.78
CA GLN A 50 -26.90 4.66 -0.65
C GLN A 50 -27.86 5.81 -1.04
N GLU A 51 -28.95 5.98 -0.30
CA GLU A 51 -29.86 7.11 -0.48
C GLU A 51 -29.23 8.44 -0.07
N ALA A 52 -28.45 8.45 1.01
CA ALA A 52 -27.73 9.63 1.50
C ALA A 52 -26.55 10.03 0.59
N TYR A 53 -25.80 9.04 0.06
CA TYR A 53 -24.58 9.26 -0.72
C TYR A 53 -24.68 8.62 -2.11
N LYS A 54 -25.53 9.21 -2.98
CA LYS A 54 -25.91 8.65 -4.30
C LYS A 54 -24.76 8.49 -5.28
N ASP A 55 -23.72 9.32 -5.16
CA ASP A 55 -22.56 9.34 -6.04
C ASP A 55 -21.38 8.48 -5.48
N VAL A 56 -21.61 7.77 -4.37
CA VAL A 56 -20.63 6.89 -3.74
C VAL A 56 -20.91 5.43 -4.10
N THR A 57 -19.89 4.74 -4.56
CA THR A 57 -19.95 3.29 -4.82
C THR A 57 -19.64 2.53 -3.54
N PHE A 58 -20.54 1.66 -3.08
CA PHE A 58 -20.33 0.79 -1.93
C PHE A 58 -19.93 -0.61 -2.38
N LEU A 59 -18.73 -1.07 -2.00
CA LEU A 59 -18.20 -2.40 -2.21
C LEU A 59 -18.38 -3.20 -0.92
N VAL A 60 -19.33 -4.13 -0.92
CA VAL A 60 -19.77 -4.84 0.29
C VAL A 60 -19.25 -6.28 0.27
N PHE A 61 -18.49 -6.64 1.27
CA PHE A 61 -18.03 -8.01 1.49
C PHE A 61 -18.97 -8.75 2.44
N THR A 62 -19.35 -9.98 2.08
CA THR A 62 -20.24 -10.83 2.87
C THR A 62 -19.49 -11.67 3.91
N SER A 63 -18.17 -11.77 3.80
CA SER A 63 -17.30 -12.49 4.72
C SER A 63 -16.19 -11.59 5.24
N HIS A 64 -15.53 -12.02 6.32
CA HIS A 64 -14.35 -11.33 6.83
C HIS A 64 -13.28 -11.24 5.74
N THR A 65 -12.73 -10.04 5.55
CA THR A 65 -11.69 -9.74 4.55
C THR A 65 -10.60 -8.90 5.17
N PHE A 66 -9.37 -9.12 4.73
CA PHE A 66 -8.21 -8.34 5.15
C PHE A 66 -8.07 -7.09 4.28
N THR A 67 -7.18 -6.19 4.68
CA THR A 67 -6.99 -4.89 4.01
C THR A 67 -6.64 -5.04 2.53
N GLY A 68 -5.82 -6.03 2.18
CA GLY A 68 -5.39 -6.24 0.79
C GLY A 68 -6.52 -6.55 -0.17
N GLU A 69 -7.48 -7.43 0.22
CA GLU A 69 -8.65 -7.73 -0.62
C GLU A 69 -9.53 -6.50 -0.83
N LYS A 70 -9.67 -5.67 0.22
CA LYS A 70 -10.42 -4.41 0.14
C LYS A 70 -9.78 -3.44 -0.86
N VAL A 71 -8.46 -3.29 -0.80
CA VAL A 71 -7.71 -2.44 -1.77
C VAL A 71 -7.77 -3.01 -3.18
N ASN A 72 -7.66 -4.34 -3.34
CA ASN A 72 -7.83 -5.01 -4.63
C ASN A 72 -9.21 -4.72 -5.24
N ALA A 73 -10.28 -4.73 -4.42
CA ALA A 73 -11.63 -4.43 -4.87
C ALA A 73 -11.74 -2.99 -5.39
N VAL A 74 -11.16 -1.99 -4.70
CA VAL A 74 -11.11 -0.61 -5.19
C VAL A 74 -10.37 -0.53 -6.53
N ALA A 75 -9.19 -1.13 -6.63
CA ALA A 75 -8.38 -1.10 -7.85
C ALA A 75 -9.09 -1.78 -9.06
N ASN A 76 -9.94 -2.76 -8.80
CA ASN A 76 -10.70 -3.47 -9.84
C ASN A 76 -11.96 -2.70 -10.26
N GLU A 77 -12.62 -2.02 -9.33
CA GLU A 77 -13.87 -1.29 -9.60
C GLU A 77 -13.61 0.10 -10.19
N CYS A 78 -12.64 0.85 -9.67
CA CYS A 78 -12.36 2.19 -10.19
C CYS A 78 -11.86 2.15 -11.64
N ARG A 79 -12.22 3.19 -12.41
CA ARG A 79 -11.86 3.32 -13.85
C ARG A 79 -10.75 4.35 -14.09
N THR A 80 -10.29 4.98 -13.05
CA THR A 80 -9.25 6.02 -13.07
C THR A 80 -7.85 5.44 -13.22
N ASN A 81 -6.89 6.26 -13.64
CA ASN A 81 -5.49 5.84 -13.74
C ASN A 81 -4.82 5.69 -12.38
N LEU A 82 -5.26 6.50 -11.42
CA LEU A 82 -4.76 6.51 -10.05
C LEU A 82 -5.89 6.23 -9.07
N PHE A 83 -5.54 5.63 -7.94
CA PHE A 83 -6.47 5.51 -6.81
C PHE A 83 -5.74 5.79 -5.49
N LEU A 84 -6.40 6.57 -4.64
CA LEU A 84 -5.96 6.91 -3.29
C LEU A 84 -6.66 5.98 -2.30
N ILE A 85 -5.91 5.35 -1.41
CA ILE A 85 -6.47 4.54 -0.32
C ILE A 85 -6.36 5.32 0.98
N VAL A 86 -7.51 5.47 1.63
CA VAL A 86 -7.69 6.09 2.95
C VAL A 86 -8.53 5.18 3.85
N ARG A 87 -8.65 5.53 5.13
CA ARG A 87 -9.49 4.83 6.11
C ARG A 87 -10.50 5.80 6.69
N SER A 88 -11.67 5.32 7.09
CA SER A 88 -12.71 6.16 7.70
C SER A 88 -12.33 6.71 9.09
N ASP A 89 -11.34 6.11 9.76
CA ASP A 89 -10.79 6.56 11.04
C ASP A 89 -9.56 7.48 10.90
N LEU A 90 -9.34 8.04 9.69
CA LEU A 90 -8.24 8.96 9.37
C LEU A 90 -8.77 10.31 8.89
N LEU A 91 -7.99 11.35 9.16
CA LEU A 91 -8.12 12.67 8.52
C LEU A 91 -7.09 12.79 7.40
N LEU A 92 -7.52 13.24 6.23
CA LEU A 92 -6.63 13.67 5.16
C LEU A 92 -6.19 15.11 5.47
N VAL A 93 -4.99 15.26 6.03
CA VAL A 93 -4.46 16.55 6.48
C VAL A 93 -3.94 17.39 5.31
N LYS A 94 -3.35 16.72 4.33
CA LYS A 94 -2.81 17.36 3.13
C LYS A 94 -2.92 16.43 1.94
N PHE A 95 -3.38 16.98 0.83
CA PHE A 95 -3.39 16.32 -0.46
C PHE A 95 -3.11 17.37 -1.56
N ASP A 96 -1.87 17.41 -2.02
CA ASP A 96 -1.49 18.20 -3.18
C ASP A 96 -1.40 17.30 -4.41
N GLY A 97 -2.53 17.14 -5.09
CA GLY A 97 -2.65 16.30 -6.29
C GLY A 97 -1.66 16.70 -7.39
N PRO A 98 -1.54 17.99 -7.78
CA PRO A 98 -0.55 18.44 -8.74
C PRO A 98 0.88 18.07 -8.37
N ALA A 99 1.31 18.35 -7.13
CA ALA A 99 2.66 18.01 -6.68
C ALA A 99 2.93 16.50 -6.71
N LEU A 100 1.95 15.67 -6.33
CA LEU A 100 2.05 14.21 -6.41
C LEU A 100 2.14 13.71 -7.85
N LEU A 101 1.35 14.27 -8.77
CA LEU A 101 1.41 13.92 -10.19
C LEU A 101 2.77 14.29 -10.81
N ASP A 102 3.30 15.46 -10.47
CA ASP A 102 4.62 15.90 -10.91
C ASP A 102 5.71 14.97 -10.33
N ALA A 103 5.63 14.62 -9.06
CA ALA A 103 6.55 13.68 -8.44
C ALA A 103 6.47 12.27 -9.07
N MET A 104 5.27 11.79 -9.42
CA MET A 104 5.11 10.55 -10.17
C MET A 104 5.75 10.64 -11.56
N ALA A 105 5.56 11.74 -12.27
CA ALA A 105 6.12 11.93 -13.62
C ALA A 105 7.67 12.01 -13.61
N GLN A 106 8.26 12.51 -12.52
CA GLN A 106 9.72 12.60 -12.34
C GLN A 106 10.35 11.30 -11.83
N SER A 107 9.56 10.40 -11.27
CA SER A 107 10.03 9.12 -10.72
C SER A 107 10.16 8.08 -11.83
N GLU A 108 11.17 7.21 -11.72
CA GLU A 108 11.35 6.09 -12.63
C GLU A 108 10.41 4.95 -12.23
N HIS A 109 9.40 4.67 -13.06
CA HIS A 109 8.41 3.59 -12.85
C HIS A 109 7.71 3.60 -11.47
N PRO A 110 7.09 4.72 -11.06
CA PRO A 110 6.44 4.84 -9.76
C PRO A 110 5.20 3.96 -9.68
N ALA A 111 5.16 3.04 -8.73
CA ALA A 111 3.99 2.19 -8.49
C ALA A 111 3.05 2.78 -7.44
N ALA A 112 3.58 3.51 -6.46
CA ALA A 112 2.81 4.21 -5.45
C ALA A 112 3.59 5.33 -4.75
N PHE A 113 2.82 6.27 -4.17
CA PHE A 113 3.28 7.21 -3.16
C PHE A 113 2.61 6.88 -1.82
N ALA A 114 3.42 6.51 -0.83
CA ALA A 114 2.99 6.27 0.53
C ALA A 114 2.61 7.59 1.21
N ALA A 115 1.61 7.55 2.08
CA ALA A 115 1.24 8.70 2.89
C ALA A 115 2.23 8.92 4.03
N VAL A 116 2.50 10.19 4.34
CA VAL A 116 3.07 10.58 5.63
C VAL A 116 1.97 10.48 6.68
N VAL A 117 2.24 9.81 7.79
CA VAL A 117 1.23 9.53 8.81
C VAL A 117 1.59 10.21 10.13
N ALA A 118 0.59 10.82 10.77
CA ALA A 118 0.68 11.41 12.10
C ALA A 118 -0.26 10.70 13.09
N ASN A 119 0.09 10.76 14.37
CA ASN A 119 -0.72 10.28 15.49
C ASN A 119 -1.75 11.34 15.96
N ALA A 120 -2.49 11.05 17.06
CA ALA A 120 -3.47 11.96 17.65
C ALA A 120 -2.86 13.32 18.08
N TYR A 121 -1.61 13.34 18.46
CA TYR A 121 -0.87 14.55 18.88
C TYR A 121 -0.30 15.35 17.69
N ARG A 122 -0.59 14.95 16.44
CA ARG A 122 -0.02 15.51 15.21
C ARG A 122 1.48 15.27 15.06
N GLU A 123 2.03 14.33 15.80
CA GLU A 123 3.42 13.93 15.66
C GLU A 123 3.55 12.99 14.48
N ILE A 124 4.48 13.29 13.58
CA ILE A 124 4.80 12.40 12.46
C ILE A 124 5.43 11.13 13.01
N ILE A 125 4.90 9.99 12.60
CA ILE A 125 5.43 8.69 12.98
C ILE A 125 6.49 8.20 11.98
N PRO A 126 7.39 7.28 12.37
CA PRO A 126 8.36 6.69 11.45
C PRO A 126 7.68 5.72 10.47
N CYS A 127 6.88 6.27 9.54
CA CYS A 127 6.08 5.50 8.57
C CYS A 127 6.82 5.12 7.28
N ARG A 128 8.02 5.65 7.04
CA ARG A 128 8.89 5.22 5.96
C ARG A 128 9.50 3.85 6.28
N ARG A 129 9.55 2.95 5.29
CA ARG A 129 10.09 1.60 5.42
C ARG A 129 11.30 1.39 4.53
N MET A 130 12.32 0.67 5.05
CA MET A 130 13.57 0.38 4.35
C MET A 130 13.87 -1.11 4.41
N PRO A 131 14.41 -1.73 3.33
CA PRO A 131 14.65 -3.17 3.29
C PRO A 131 15.78 -3.56 4.24
N ARG A 132 15.51 -4.51 5.13
CA ARG A 132 16.51 -5.10 6.02
C ARG A 132 16.21 -6.59 6.23
N LEU A 133 17.28 -7.36 6.41
CA LEU A 133 17.24 -8.76 6.81
C LEU A 133 18.04 -8.93 8.10
N VAL A 134 17.40 -9.42 9.15
CA VAL A 134 18.02 -9.68 10.45
C VAL A 134 17.92 -11.16 10.74
N GLU A 135 19.05 -11.83 10.99
CA GLU A 135 19.10 -13.27 11.35
C GLU A 135 18.25 -14.17 10.43
N ARG A 136 18.12 -13.82 9.14
CA ARG A 136 17.34 -14.49 8.10
C ARG A 136 15.84 -14.13 8.09
N GLU A 137 15.41 -13.19 8.90
CA GLU A 137 14.04 -12.70 8.91
C GLU A 137 13.93 -11.36 8.19
N LEU A 138 12.83 -11.18 7.45
CA LEU A 138 12.47 -9.91 6.85
C LEU A 138 12.00 -8.98 7.97
N ASP A 139 12.83 -8.01 8.32
CA ASP A 139 12.56 -7.00 9.35
C ASP A 139 12.87 -5.60 8.83
N PRO A 140 11.98 -5.00 8.03
CA PRO A 140 12.17 -3.67 7.49
C PRO A 140 12.43 -2.62 8.57
N ASP A 141 13.45 -1.80 8.36
CA ASP A 141 13.70 -0.63 9.20
C ASP A 141 12.60 0.40 9.05
N SER A 142 12.41 1.19 10.10
CA SER A 142 11.50 2.31 10.13
C SER A 142 12.28 3.62 10.18
N GLY A 143 11.89 4.59 9.36
CA GLY A 143 12.47 5.93 9.33
C GLY A 143 11.40 7.00 9.21
N PHE A 144 11.79 8.23 9.48
CA PHE A 144 10.92 9.39 9.28
C PHE A 144 10.90 9.79 7.80
N PRO A 145 9.75 10.25 7.27
CA PRO A 145 9.68 10.89 5.96
C PRO A 145 10.32 12.28 6.00
N SER A 146 10.66 12.83 4.83
CA SER A 146 10.95 14.27 4.72
C SER A 146 9.65 15.06 4.79
N LEU A 147 9.69 16.22 5.46
CA LEU A 147 8.59 17.19 5.45
C LEU A 147 8.77 18.27 4.39
N ASP A 148 9.89 18.30 3.68
CA ASP A 148 10.09 19.12 2.49
C ASP A 148 9.27 18.53 1.34
N GLU A 149 8.32 19.31 0.82
CA GLU A 149 7.41 18.90 -0.25
C GLU A 149 8.11 18.58 -1.58
N ASN A 150 9.29 19.16 -1.78
CA ASN A 150 10.09 18.89 -2.99
C ASN A 150 10.91 17.61 -2.88
N VAL A 151 10.90 16.96 -1.71
CA VAL A 151 11.70 15.75 -1.46
C VAL A 151 10.82 14.52 -1.40
N SER A 152 11.01 13.62 -2.34
CA SER A 152 10.44 12.27 -2.31
C SER A 152 11.52 11.27 -1.88
N LEU A 153 11.26 10.55 -0.79
CA LEU A 153 12.16 9.51 -0.30
C LEU A 153 11.66 8.12 -0.75
N SER A 154 12.58 7.20 -0.99
CA SER A 154 12.20 5.81 -1.26
C SER A 154 11.58 5.17 -0.03
N SER A 155 10.46 4.46 -0.19
CA SER A 155 9.85 3.61 0.84
C SER A 155 9.67 2.20 0.30
N LEU A 156 9.82 1.18 1.15
CA LEU A 156 9.67 -0.21 0.73
C LEU A 156 8.23 -0.55 0.35
N TYR A 157 7.27 -0.01 1.10
CA TYR A 157 5.83 -0.15 0.86
C TYR A 157 5.06 0.99 1.51
N PRO A 158 3.80 1.25 1.11
CA PRO A 158 2.92 2.18 1.78
C PRO A 158 2.52 1.64 3.16
N PHE A 159 2.84 2.41 4.22
CA PHE A 159 2.50 2.08 5.60
C PHE A 159 0.99 1.87 5.75
N MET A 160 0.56 0.75 6.34
CA MET A 160 -0.85 0.35 6.49
C MET A 160 -1.64 0.41 5.16
N CYS A 161 -0.99 0.15 4.05
CA CYS A 161 -1.54 0.26 2.69
C CYS A 161 -2.04 1.66 2.31
N LEU A 162 -1.72 2.72 3.07
CA LEU A 162 -2.16 4.09 2.86
C LEU A 162 -1.32 4.78 1.81
N GLY A 163 -1.94 5.24 0.73
CA GLY A 163 -1.18 5.89 -0.34
C GLY A 163 -1.94 6.06 -1.64
N LEU A 164 -1.29 6.74 -2.57
CA LEU A 164 -1.71 6.92 -3.95
C LEU A 164 -1.02 5.87 -4.82
N TYR A 165 -1.78 5.13 -5.60
CA TYR A 165 -1.31 4.00 -6.41
C TYR A 165 -1.53 4.26 -7.90
N ASP A 166 -0.57 3.86 -8.75
CA ASP A 166 -0.80 3.65 -10.18
C ASP A 166 -1.60 2.35 -10.36
N ARG A 167 -2.83 2.48 -10.87
CA ARG A 167 -3.75 1.37 -11.02
C ARG A 167 -3.24 0.30 -11.99
N ALA A 168 -2.68 0.71 -13.12
CA ALA A 168 -2.19 -0.20 -14.14
C ALA A 168 -1.00 -1.03 -13.62
N LEU A 169 -0.07 -0.38 -12.91
CA LEU A 169 1.06 -1.06 -12.29
C LEU A 169 0.60 -1.95 -11.12
N PHE A 170 -0.33 -1.48 -10.29
CA PHE A 170 -0.90 -2.27 -9.21
C PHE A 170 -1.51 -3.57 -9.72
N GLN A 171 -2.34 -3.51 -10.77
CA GLN A 171 -2.95 -4.67 -11.39
C GLN A 171 -1.92 -5.58 -12.12
N ARG A 172 -0.93 -4.99 -12.79
CA ARG A 172 0.18 -5.74 -13.41
C ARG A 172 0.97 -6.53 -12.38
N LEU A 173 1.15 -5.99 -11.19
CA LEU A 173 1.77 -6.64 -10.04
C LEU A 173 0.82 -7.62 -9.33
N ARG A 174 -0.42 -7.78 -9.80
CA ARG A 174 -1.50 -8.62 -9.24
C ARG A 174 -1.99 -8.18 -7.88
N GLY A 175 -1.94 -6.88 -7.58
CA GLY A 175 -2.43 -6.35 -6.32
C GLY A 175 -1.78 -6.95 -5.09
N PHE A 176 -2.47 -6.90 -3.98
CA PHE A 176 -2.08 -7.60 -2.75
C PHE A 176 -2.40 -9.10 -2.84
N ASP A 177 -1.57 -9.94 -2.23
CA ASP A 177 -1.78 -11.39 -2.19
C ASP A 177 -2.84 -11.74 -1.14
N GLU A 178 -4.04 -12.07 -1.59
CA GLU A 178 -5.20 -12.38 -0.73
C GLU A 178 -5.03 -13.63 0.13
N ALA A 179 -4.06 -14.49 -0.19
CA ALA A 179 -3.72 -15.65 0.65
C ALA A 179 -2.77 -15.29 1.81
N ILE A 180 -2.49 -14.01 2.02
CA ILE A 180 -1.77 -13.49 3.18
C ILE A 180 -2.77 -12.78 4.09
N HIS A 181 -3.03 -13.32 5.27
CA HIS A 181 -4.07 -12.84 6.18
C HIS A 181 -3.52 -11.84 7.21
N SER A 182 -2.82 -10.80 6.74
CA SER A 182 -2.29 -9.71 7.56
C SER A 182 -2.01 -8.48 6.71
N GLU A 183 -2.44 -7.32 7.15
CA GLU A 183 -2.20 -6.02 6.51
C GLU A 183 -0.70 -5.76 6.32
N TYR A 184 0.09 -5.99 7.37
CA TYR A 184 1.53 -5.81 7.33
C TYR A 184 2.20 -6.70 6.28
N TRP A 185 1.91 -8.01 6.31
CA TRP A 185 2.53 -8.96 5.37
C TRP A 185 2.05 -8.78 3.94
N GLN A 186 0.80 -8.34 3.73
CA GLN A 186 0.28 -7.96 2.41
C GLN A 186 1.03 -6.74 1.86
N ALA A 187 1.19 -5.69 2.68
CA ALA A 187 1.90 -4.48 2.28
C ALA A 187 3.37 -4.76 1.97
N LEU A 188 4.05 -5.52 2.83
CA LEU A 188 5.46 -5.91 2.66
C LEU A 188 5.65 -6.77 1.39
N ASP A 189 4.80 -7.78 1.17
CA ASP A 189 4.85 -8.63 -0.02
C ASP A 189 4.71 -7.82 -1.31
N TRP A 190 3.71 -6.91 -1.35
CA TRP A 190 3.46 -6.08 -2.52
C TRP A 190 4.63 -5.12 -2.79
N GLY A 191 5.11 -4.44 -1.76
CA GLY A 191 6.23 -3.52 -1.88
C GLY A 191 7.52 -4.21 -2.33
N LEU A 192 7.83 -5.38 -1.78
CA LEU A 192 8.97 -6.20 -2.22
C LEU A 192 8.83 -6.58 -3.70
N ARG A 193 7.63 -7.05 -4.13
CA ARG A 193 7.40 -7.35 -5.55
C ARG A 193 7.58 -6.12 -6.44
N CYS A 194 7.14 -4.92 -6.00
CA CYS A 194 7.40 -3.69 -6.73
C CYS A 194 8.90 -3.50 -6.98
N HIS A 195 9.69 -3.41 -5.93
CA HIS A 195 11.12 -3.13 -6.04
C HIS A 195 11.90 -4.21 -6.76
N LEU A 196 11.63 -5.48 -6.47
CA LEU A 196 12.32 -6.61 -7.11
C LEU A 196 12.00 -6.71 -8.61
N LEU A 197 10.87 -6.20 -9.06
CA LEU A 197 10.48 -6.13 -10.47
C LEU A 197 10.89 -4.80 -11.14
N GLY A 198 11.55 -3.90 -10.40
CA GLY A 198 12.10 -2.65 -10.94
C GLY A 198 11.11 -1.48 -10.95
N TYR A 199 10.09 -1.52 -10.09
CA TYR A 199 9.20 -0.40 -9.83
C TYR A 199 9.57 0.28 -8.52
N THR A 200 9.10 1.51 -8.30
CA THR A 200 9.42 2.27 -7.10
C THR A 200 8.18 2.57 -6.26
N VAL A 201 8.37 2.62 -4.96
CA VAL A 201 7.44 3.20 -4.00
C VAL A 201 8.17 4.34 -3.31
N SER A 202 7.54 5.51 -3.26
CA SER A 202 8.11 6.69 -2.60
C SER A 202 7.16 7.20 -1.52
N ILE A 203 7.66 8.06 -0.65
CA ILE A 203 6.87 8.80 0.34
C ILE A 203 7.16 10.29 0.18
N ASN A 204 6.10 11.12 0.19
CA ASN A 204 6.20 12.56 0.03
C ASN A 204 5.17 13.28 0.89
N SER A 205 5.53 14.42 1.47
CA SER A 205 4.67 15.21 2.36
C SER A 205 3.54 15.97 1.64
N ALA A 206 3.44 15.88 0.32
CA ALA A 206 2.25 16.30 -0.41
C ALA A 206 1.01 15.42 -0.13
N LEU A 207 1.22 14.23 0.47
CA LEU A 207 0.17 13.34 0.96
C LEU A 207 0.37 13.08 2.44
N MET A 208 -0.48 13.67 3.30
CA MET A 208 -0.40 13.51 4.75
C MET A 208 -1.74 13.11 5.34
N MET A 209 -1.72 12.13 6.22
CA MET A 209 -2.88 11.60 6.93
C MET A 209 -2.62 11.59 8.44
N GLN A 210 -3.69 11.72 9.24
CA GLN A 210 -3.61 11.71 10.70
C GLN A 210 -4.62 10.73 11.29
N PHE A 211 -4.21 9.95 12.28
CA PHE A 211 -5.11 9.23 13.16
C PHE A 211 -5.50 10.13 14.34
N PRO A 212 -6.71 10.73 14.34
CA PRO A 212 -7.10 11.68 15.39
C PRO A 212 -7.28 11.02 16.77
N ASP A 213 -7.60 9.71 16.78
CA ASP A 213 -7.94 8.97 18.00
C ASP A 213 -6.88 7.95 18.41
N ARG A 214 -5.70 7.92 17.74
CA ARG A 214 -4.63 6.97 18.07
C ARG A 214 -3.38 7.70 18.56
N GLU A 215 -3.07 7.53 19.85
CA GLU A 215 -1.82 8.04 20.45
C GLU A 215 -0.59 7.29 19.89
N SER A 216 -0.73 5.98 19.69
CA SER A 216 0.31 5.15 19.10
C SER A 216 -0.22 4.45 17.85
N VAL A 217 0.57 4.52 16.77
CA VAL A 217 0.23 3.90 15.48
C VAL A 217 1.32 2.90 15.13
N ILE A 218 1.02 1.61 15.30
CA ILE A 218 1.98 0.50 15.15
C ILE A 218 1.38 -0.52 14.18
N GLU A 219 2.23 -1.08 13.31
CA GLU A 219 1.87 -2.25 12.49
C GLU A 219 1.99 -3.54 13.30
N ASP A 220 1.02 -4.43 13.15
CA ASP A 220 1.12 -5.79 13.69
C ASP A 220 2.01 -6.64 12.77
N ARG A 221 3.24 -6.88 13.23
CA ARG A 221 4.25 -7.68 12.53
C ARG A 221 4.27 -9.15 12.94
N SER A 222 3.31 -9.58 13.75
CA SER A 222 3.20 -10.98 14.15
C SER A 222 3.06 -11.91 12.94
N GLU A 223 3.46 -13.15 13.10
CA GLU A 223 3.23 -14.17 12.08
C GLU A 223 1.72 -14.37 11.86
N ALA A 224 1.35 -14.49 10.61
CA ALA A 224 -0.03 -14.68 10.19
C ALA A 224 -0.12 -15.76 9.10
N GLU A 225 -1.32 -16.26 8.83
CA GLU A 225 -1.52 -17.21 7.74
C GLU A 225 -1.02 -16.61 6.43
N GLY A 226 -0.24 -17.38 5.69
CA GLY A 226 0.30 -16.97 4.40
C GLY A 226 1.60 -16.13 4.45
N TYR A 227 2.12 -15.73 5.63
CA TYR A 227 3.33 -14.90 5.70
C TYR A 227 4.55 -15.51 5.00
N LEU A 228 4.68 -16.84 4.98
CA LEU A 228 5.76 -17.54 4.26
C LEU A 228 5.71 -17.32 2.74
N ARG A 229 4.56 -16.91 2.19
CA ARG A 229 4.42 -16.54 0.77
C ARG A 229 5.26 -15.29 0.47
N CYS A 230 5.25 -14.29 1.37
CA CYS A 230 6.08 -13.10 1.28
C CYS A 230 7.56 -13.48 1.26
N TYR A 231 8.04 -14.27 2.23
CA TYR A 231 9.42 -14.77 2.28
C TYR A 231 9.83 -15.52 1.02
N THR A 232 8.95 -16.41 0.55
CA THR A 232 9.21 -17.23 -0.63
C THR A 232 9.39 -16.38 -1.87
N LYS A 233 8.49 -15.41 -2.09
CA LYS A 233 8.59 -14.49 -3.24
C LYS A 233 9.81 -13.58 -3.14
N ALA A 234 10.12 -13.05 -1.96
CA ALA A 234 11.21 -12.11 -1.76
C ALA A 234 12.61 -12.72 -1.85
N LEU A 235 12.80 -13.93 -1.30
CA LEU A 235 14.12 -14.48 -1.03
C LEU A 235 14.51 -15.70 -1.89
N SER A 236 13.57 -16.25 -2.68
CA SER A 236 13.86 -17.48 -3.44
C SER A 236 14.49 -17.26 -4.81
N VAL A 237 14.55 -16.02 -5.30
CA VAL A 237 15.35 -15.68 -6.49
C VAL A 237 16.61 -14.95 -6.05
N GLN A 238 17.75 -15.43 -6.50
CA GLN A 238 19.06 -14.83 -6.25
C GLN A 238 19.74 -14.50 -7.57
N GLN A 239 20.49 -13.41 -7.60
CA GLN A 239 21.22 -12.97 -8.77
C GLN A 239 22.70 -13.34 -8.63
N ILE A 240 23.20 -14.19 -9.54
CA ILE A 240 24.61 -14.58 -9.60
C ILE A 240 25.13 -14.25 -11.00
N ASN A 241 26.16 -13.40 -11.08
CA ASN A 241 26.74 -12.97 -12.35
C ASN A 241 25.65 -12.53 -13.36
N THR A 242 24.75 -11.66 -12.96
CA THR A 242 23.62 -11.13 -13.76
C THR A 242 22.52 -12.13 -14.15
N LYS A 243 22.65 -13.40 -13.75
CA LYS A 243 21.61 -14.42 -14.00
C LYS A 243 20.79 -14.67 -12.76
N ASN A 244 19.49 -14.70 -12.93
CA ASN A 244 18.58 -15.13 -11.88
C ASN A 244 18.58 -16.66 -11.75
N ILE A 245 18.73 -17.13 -10.53
CA ILE A 245 18.60 -18.54 -10.16
C ILE A 245 17.60 -18.69 -9.02
N THR A 246 16.94 -19.83 -8.94
CA THR A 246 16.05 -20.11 -7.80
C THR A 246 16.78 -20.91 -6.72
N ARG A 247 16.59 -20.47 -5.48
CA ARG A 247 17.11 -21.15 -4.30
C ARG A 247 16.06 -21.13 -3.20
N LYS A 248 15.84 -22.28 -2.56
CA LYS A 248 14.96 -22.34 -1.39
C LYS A 248 15.60 -21.65 -0.20
N TYR A 249 14.90 -20.69 0.37
CA TYR A 249 15.33 -20.04 1.60
C TYR A 249 14.94 -20.92 2.79
N LYS A 250 15.87 -21.74 3.23
CA LYS A 250 15.64 -22.84 4.18
C LYS A 250 14.94 -22.37 5.46
N GLY A 251 13.82 -22.99 5.77
CA GLY A 251 12.96 -22.64 6.91
C GLY A 251 11.79 -21.70 6.58
N PHE A 252 11.86 -20.98 5.44
CA PHE A 252 10.90 -19.94 5.06
C PHE A 252 10.37 -20.15 3.64
N VAL A 253 9.82 -21.33 3.35
CA VAL A 253 9.37 -21.68 2.00
C VAL A 253 7.95 -22.19 2.00
N ASP A 254 7.07 -21.44 1.37
CA ASP A 254 5.80 -21.95 0.86
C ASP A 254 6.06 -22.75 -0.42
N LYS A 255 5.76 -24.04 -0.40
CA LYS A 255 6.11 -24.96 -1.50
C LYS A 255 5.29 -24.69 -2.76
N ASP A 256 4.04 -24.31 -2.61
CA ASP A 256 3.15 -24.01 -3.73
C ASP A 256 3.60 -22.73 -4.43
N VAL A 257 3.76 -21.64 -3.70
CA VAL A 257 4.28 -20.36 -4.23
C VAL A 257 5.63 -20.53 -4.91
N TYR A 258 6.52 -21.36 -4.35
CA TYR A 258 7.82 -21.63 -4.97
C TYR A 258 7.70 -22.29 -6.34
N GLN A 259 6.74 -23.21 -6.53
CA GLN A 259 6.52 -23.87 -7.81
C GLN A 259 5.73 -23.01 -8.80
N THR A 260 4.67 -22.34 -8.32
CA THR A 260 3.71 -21.66 -9.18
C THR A 260 4.10 -20.23 -9.52
N GLU A 261 4.73 -19.51 -8.59
CA GLU A 261 5.11 -18.11 -8.79
C GLU A 261 6.61 -17.92 -8.99
N VAL A 262 7.45 -18.46 -8.09
CA VAL A 262 8.89 -18.22 -8.16
C VAL A 262 9.48 -18.81 -9.43
N LYS A 263 9.30 -20.12 -9.67
CA LYS A 263 9.89 -20.80 -10.83
C LYS A 263 9.26 -20.40 -12.17
N LYS A 264 7.94 -20.17 -12.17
CA LYS A 264 7.23 -19.89 -13.43
C LYS A 264 7.26 -18.43 -13.85
N ARG A 265 7.44 -17.52 -12.89
CA ARG A 265 7.29 -16.08 -13.13
C ARG A 265 8.44 -15.24 -12.59
N MET A 266 8.69 -15.23 -11.28
CA MET A 266 9.64 -14.31 -10.66
C MET A 266 11.06 -14.52 -11.16
N LEU A 267 11.47 -15.78 -11.36
CA LEU A 267 12.76 -16.13 -11.96
C LEU A 267 13.06 -15.35 -13.26
N TRP A 268 12.03 -15.09 -14.07
CA TRP A 268 12.18 -14.45 -15.39
C TRP A 268 11.96 -12.95 -15.35
N LEU A 269 11.15 -12.45 -14.45
CA LEU A 269 10.70 -11.05 -14.40
C LEU A 269 11.52 -10.21 -13.43
N GLN A 270 12.14 -10.82 -12.42
CA GLN A 270 12.84 -10.10 -11.36
C GLN A 270 14.08 -9.41 -11.90
N LYS A 271 14.23 -8.13 -11.58
CA LYS A 271 15.33 -7.25 -12.00
C LYS A 271 16.47 -7.23 -10.99
N LEU A 272 16.12 -7.38 -9.71
CA LEU A 272 17.03 -7.40 -8.57
C LEU A 272 16.67 -8.60 -7.69
N ASP A 273 17.66 -9.13 -6.96
CA ASP A 273 17.36 -9.94 -5.78
C ASP A 273 17.29 -9.07 -4.53
N PHE A 274 16.87 -9.66 -3.41
CA PHE A 274 16.71 -8.91 -2.16
C PHE A 274 18.04 -8.33 -1.65
N ALA A 275 19.16 -9.05 -1.81
CA ALA A 275 20.48 -8.55 -1.44
C ALA A 275 20.88 -7.35 -2.28
N GLY A 276 20.61 -7.40 -3.58
CA GLY A 276 20.82 -6.29 -4.52
C GLY A 276 19.91 -5.08 -4.17
N LEU A 277 18.68 -5.32 -3.75
CA LEU A 277 17.77 -4.27 -3.27
C LEU A 277 18.37 -3.57 -2.03
N CYS A 278 18.78 -4.32 -1.01
CA CYS A 278 19.40 -3.74 0.17
C CYS A 278 20.69 -2.95 -0.16
N ALA A 279 21.52 -3.48 -1.06
CA ALA A 279 22.79 -2.86 -1.43
C ALA A 279 22.61 -1.54 -2.22
N ARG A 280 21.53 -1.44 -3.00
CA ARG A 280 21.22 -0.26 -3.83
C ARG A 280 20.25 0.71 -3.16
N TRP A 281 19.73 0.38 -1.99
CA TRP A 281 18.82 1.27 -1.28
C TRP A 281 19.52 2.60 -1.02
N PRO A 282 18.86 3.73 -1.32
CA PRO A 282 19.47 5.04 -1.11
C PRO A 282 19.91 5.19 0.35
N LYS A 283 21.21 5.45 0.55
CA LYS A 283 21.73 5.81 1.86
C LYS A 283 21.38 7.28 2.10
N GLU A 284 20.80 7.57 3.23
CA GLU A 284 20.65 8.96 3.65
C GLU A 284 22.03 9.48 4.04
N ASP A 285 22.39 10.65 3.56
CA ASP A 285 23.44 11.42 4.17
C ASP A 285 22.89 11.89 5.54
N VAL A 286 23.41 11.29 6.63
CA VAL A 286 23.07 11.59 8.03
C VAL A 286 23.57 12.96 8.41
#